data_25153f52ce36106cc0b3c498e754aed5
#
_entry.id   25153f52ce36106cc0b3c498e754aed5
#
_cell.length_a   1.000
_cell.length_b   1.000
_cell.length_c   1.000
_cell.angle_alpha   90.00
_cell.angle_beta   90.00
_cell.angle_gamma   90.00
#
_symmetry.space_group_name_H-M   'P 1'
#
loop_
_entity.id
_entity.type
_entity.pdbx_description
1 polymer ?
#
loop_
_entity_poly.entity_id
_entity_poly.type
_entity_poly.pdbx_seq_one_letter_code
_entity_poly.pdbx_strand_id
1 'polypeptide(L)'
;MLNFNSKGSNNSSNNNNNNNINDMLSFLGGSSLGGSQKKKFTFNFDDSSSKKSSTQQNNQISQNKYIFKSFSYHEDKNLKYRQSMEDIGVTLPDFIPEKKYSLFGIFDGHGGNDVVKYIKDRLPEIIKSNISKLNNNYDSIETILTSSYDKIDNELKFYDSEHTGSTATILLFQDNIIYCANVGDSGAYIIYDNYLKKISIDHKCSDPKEEARILNSGGKITKNRVMGQLVLSRCLGDLYCKKYGVSNIPDISMNKLDSNVKYVVVASDGVWDVVNENELMNLSKNDKNADGLCKDLVKLAIDKETKDNVSCIVVSFNS
;
A
#
# COMPACT_ATOMS: atom_id res chain seq x y z
N MET A 1 -28.07 -42.17 37.91
CA MET A 1 -27.55 -43.47 38.48
C MET A 1 -26.19 -43.71 37.86
N LEU A 2 -25.21 -43.82 38.76
CA LEU A 2 -23.87 -44.45 38.65
C LEU A 2 -22.90 -43.72 37.72
N ASN A 3 -21.94 -42.98 38.20
CA ASN A 3 -20.84 -43.14 39.17
C ASN A 3 -19.69 -44.04 38.74
N PHE A 4 -18.50 -43.43 38.89
CA PHE A 4 -17.19 -43.92 39.32
C PHE A 4 -16.16 -44.26 38.22
N ASN A 5 -15.09 -43.56 38.23
CA ASN A 5 -13.77 -43.56 38.92
C ASN A 5 -12.68 -44.16 38.01
N SER A 6 -11.64 -43.52 37.75
CA SER A 6 -10.39 -43.02 38.42
C SER A 6 -9.17 -43.90 38.16
N LYS A 7 -8.02 -43.23 38.17
CA LYS A 7 -6.62 -43.67 38.23
C LYS A 7 -5.99 -43.94 36.87
N GLY A 8 -4.93 -43.29 36.46
CA GLY A 8 -3.78 -42.75 37.18
C GLY A 8 -2.52 -43.57 36.84
N SER A 9 -1.57 -42.98 36.17
CA SER A 9 -0.15 -43.25 36.50
C SER A 9 0.78 -42.51 35.53
N ASN A 10 1.76 -41.88 36.14
CA ASN A 10 2.94 -41.21 35.67
C ASN A 10 3.76 -42.02 34.66
N ASN A 11 4.45 -41.33 33.73
CA ASN A 11 5.89 -41.34 33.70
C ASN A 11 6.50 -40.23 32.88
N SER A 12 7.45 -39.59 33.50
CA SER A 12 8.40 -38.62 33.09
C SER A 12 9.31 -39.10 31.95
N SER A 13 9.66 -38.16 31.03
CA SER A 13 11.03 -38.02 30.61
C SER A 13 11.30 -36.62 30.04
N ASN A 14 12.18 -35.92 30.72
CA ASN A 14 12.86 -34.69 30.31
C ASN A 14 13.52 -34.83 28.94
N ASN A 15 13.49 -33.78 28.14
CA ASN A 15 14.76 -33.28 27.58
C ASN A 15 14.68 -31.79 27.25
N ASN A 16 15.62 -31.09 27.84
CA ASN A 16 15.96 -29.67 27.65
C ASN A 16 16.33 -29.34 26.20
N ASN A 17 15.86 -28.20 25.71
CA ASN A 17 16.64 -27.31 24.89
C ASN A 17 16.13 -25.88 25.06
N ASN A 18 16.45 -25.30 26.22
CA ASN A 18 16.54 -23.85 26.38
C ASN A 18 18.01 -23.50 26.10
N ASN A 19 18.26 -22.81 25.02
CA ASN A 19 19.43 -21.92 24.91
C ASN A 19 19.23 -20.95 23.75
N ASN A 20 19.50 -19.68 24.08
CA ASN A 20 19.72 -18.52 23.21
C ASN A 20 18.55 -17.53 23.02
N ILE A 21 18.12 -16.91 24.13
CA ILE A 21 17.54 -15.53 24.11
C ILE A 21 18.25 -14.60 25.12
N ASN A 22 19.37 -15.00 25.76
CA ASN A 22 19.99 -14.18 26.81
C ASN A 22 21.30 -13.48 26.46
N ASP A 23 21.75 -13.45 25.22
CA ASP A 23 23.04 -12.81 24.86
C ASP A 23 22.94 -11.40 24.25
N MET A 24 21.80 -10.72 24.39
CA MET A 24 21.66 -9.33 23.90
C MET A 24 21.32 -8.30 24.99
N LEU A 25 21.45 -8.63 26.28
CA LEU A 25 21.07 -7.74 27.39
C LEU A 25 22.22 -7.44 28.37
N SER A 26 23.48 -7.59 27.97
CA SER A 26 24.63 -7.34 28.86
C SER A 26 25.50 -6.12 28.51
N PHE A 27 24.96 -5.10 27.86
CA PHE A 27 25.68 -3.82 27.66
C PHE A 27 24.80 -2.63 27.93
N LEU A 28 24.36 -2.39 29.16
CA LEU A 28 23.99 -1.07 29.69
C LEU A 28 23.74 -1.22 31.21
N GLY A 29 24.79 -1.10 31.97
CA GLY A 29 24.68 -0.88 33.41
C GLY A 29 24.54 0.60 33.71
N GLY A 30 23.68 0.95 34.69
CA GLY A 30 23.79 2.20 35.42
C GLY A 30 22.60 3.09 35.50
N SER A 31 21.86 2.98 36.62
CA SER A 31 21.15 4.01 37.43
C SER A 31 20.03 4.89 36.83
N SER A 32 18.85 4.61 37.34
CA SER A 32 17.69 5.46 37.79
C SER A 32 17.61 6.92 37.38
N LEU A 33 16.45 7.28 36.85
CA LEU A 33 15.47 8.31 37.23
C LEU A 33 14.79 8.92 35.99
N GLY A 34 13.49 8.75 35.94
CA GLY A 34 12.49 9.72 35.51
C GLY A 34 12.57 10.36 34.12
N GLY A 35 11.60 10.04 33.26
CA GLY A 35 11.32 10.85 32.08
C GLY A 35 11.34 10.04 30.80
N SER A 36 10.17 9.65 30.35
CA SER A 36 9.97 9.08 29.01
C SER A 36 10.32 10.12 27.93
N GLN A 37 11.56 10.18 27.52
CA GLN A 37 11.96 10.89 26.30
C GLN A 37 12.07 9.88 25.18
N LYS A 38 11.08 9.90 24.27
CA LYS A 38 11.20 9.23 22.96
C LYS A 38 12.40 9.86 22.23
N LYS A 39 13.43 9.05 21.97
CA LYS A 39 14.56 9.49 21.14
C LYS A 39 14.03 9.74 19.73
N LYS A 40 13.98 10.99 19.32
CA LYS A 40 13.87 11.36 17.90
C LYS A 40 15.15 10.93 17.20
N PHE A 41 15.08 9.91 16.38
CA PHE A 41 16.11 9.63 15.40
C PHE A 41 15.85 10.57 14.22
N THR A 42 16.62 11.64 14.15
CA THR A 42 16.67 12.49 12.97
C THR A 42 17.71 11.89 12.03
N PHE A 43 17.27 11.33 10.93
CA PHE A 43 18.15 11.08 9.79
C PHE A 43 18.32 12.42 9.05
N ASN A 44 19.52 12.97 9.07
CA ASN A 44 19.88 14.08 8.20
C ASN A 44 20.00 13.52 6.78
N PHE A 45 18.99 13.77 5.96
CA PHE A 45 19.14 13.70 4.52
C PHE A 45 19.77 15.02 4.07
N ASP A 46 20.94 14.95 3.44
CA ASP A 46 21.55 16.10 2.79
C ASP A 46 20.61 16.65 1.72
N ASP A 47 20.00 17.77 2.04
CA ASP A 47 19.11 18.52 1.15
C ASP A 47 19.96 19.37 0.20
N SER A 48 20.54 18.73 -0.82
CA SER A 48 21.24 19.41 -1.89
C SER A 48 20.64 19.07 -3.25
N SER A 49 19.42 19.55 -3.51
CA SER A 49 18.95 19.90 -4.86
C SER A 49 17.56 20.55 -4.85
N SER A 50 17.51 21.80 -4.45
CA SER A 50 16.42 22.68 -4.87
C SER A 50 16.62 23.07 -6.34
N LYS A 51 16.00 22.31 -7.26
CA LYS A 51 15.72 22.78 -8.65
C LYS A 51 14.62 21.91 -9.26
N LYS A 52 13.44 22.57 -9.49
CA LYS A 52 12.44 22.25 -10.53
C LYS A 52 12.19 20.76 -10.77
N SER A 53 11.22 20.17 -10.11
CA SER A 53 10.77 18.84 -10.50
C SER A 53 9.38 18.86 -11.13
N SER A 54 9.35 19.20 -12.43
CA SER A 54 8.47 18.47 -13.33
C SER A 54 9.28 17.25 -13.80
N THR A 55 9.30 16.19 -13.03
CA THR A 55 10.00 14.96 -13.43
C THR A 55 9.15 14.22 -14.42
N GLN A 56 9.26 14.61 -15.70
CA GLN A 56 8.80 13.82 -16.84
C GLN A 56 9.74 12.62 -16.96
N GLN A 57 9.40 11.49 -16.36
CA GLN A 57 10.00 10.20 -16.73
C GLN A 57 9.22 9.60 -17.89
N ASN A 58 9.41 10.13 -19.10
CA ASN A 58 9.00 9.48 -20.34
C ASN A 58 10.06 8.46 -20.74
N ASN A 59 9.94 7.24 -20.28
CA ASN A 59 10.76 6.12 -20.72
C ASN A 59 10.05 5.37 -21.85
N GLN A 60 10.45 5.63 -23.11
CA GLN A 60 10.20 4.69 -24.21
C GLN A 60 11.08 3.45 -23.99
N ILE A 61 10.45 2.32 -23.74
CA ILE A 61 11.10 1.05 -23.40
C ILE A 61 11.41 0.29 -24.69
N SER A 62 12.62 -0.27 -24.79
CA SER A 62 13.05 -1.11 -25.91
C SER A 62 12.13 -2.33 -26.06
N GLN A 63 11.75 -2.64 -27.30
CA GLN A 63 10.87 -3.74 -27.69
C GLN A 63 11.33 -5.07 -27.07
N ASN A 64 10.41 -5.79 -26.41
CA ASN A 64 10.49 -7.18 -25.91
C ASN A 64 10.94 -7.44 -24.45
N LYS A 65 11.11 -6.44 -23.59
CA LYS A 65 11.47 -6.70 -22.18
C LYS A 65 10.26 -6.80 -21.24
N TYR A 66 9.17 -6.08 -21.55
CA TYR A 66 7.98 -5.96 -20.70
C TYR A 66 6.71 -6.29 -21.49
N ILE A 67 5.65 -6.69 -20.77
CA ILE A 67 4.32 -6.89 -21.37
C ILE A 67 3.62 -5.57 -21.70
N PHE A 68 4.05 -4.46 -21.11
CA PHE A 68 3.50 -3.12 -21.30
C PHE A 68 4.41 -2.26 -22.21
N LYS A 69 3.82 -1.31 -22.91
CA LYS A 69 4.48 -0.42 -23.87
C LYS A 69 5.11 0.80 -23.23
N SER A 70 4.40 1.42 -22.30
CA SER A 70 4.85 2.60 -21.57
C SER A 70 4.12 2.74 -20.24
N PHE A 71 4.65 3.59 -19.37
CA PHE A 71 3.99 4.00 -18.14
C PHE A 71 4.25 5.49 -17.88
N SER A 72 3.42 6.09 -17.04
CA SER A 72 3.59 7.47 -16.59
C SER A 72 3.03 7.65 -15.19
N TYR A 73 3.65 8.53 -14.44
CA TYR A 73 3.18 9.04 -13.15
C TYR A 73 3.00 10.54 -13.24
N HIS A 74 1.85 11.03 -12.79
CA HIS A 74 1.57 12.44 -12.61
C HIS A 74 0.91 12.68 -11.27
N GLU A 75 1.22 13.84 -10.70
CA GLU A 75 0.66 14.32 -9.44
C GLU A 75 0.38 15.81 -9.50
N ASP A 76 -0.57 16.27 -8.72
CA ASP A 76 -0.83 17.67 -8.45
C ASP A 76 -1.13 17.85 -6.96
N LYS A 77 -0.38 18.74 -6.33
CA LYS A 77 -0.55 19.06 -4.91
C LYS A 77 -1.91 19.69 -4.60
N ASN A 78 -2.57 20.26 -5.63
CA ASN A 78 -3.82 21.01 -5.48
C ASN A 78 -3.70 22.18 -4.49
N LEU A 79 -2.79 23.09 -4.80
CA LEU A 79 -2.44 24.25 -3.96
C LEU A 79 -3.63 25.10 -3.51
N LYS A 80 -4.78 25.01 -4.21
CA LYS A 80 -6.01 25.69 -3.84
C LYS A 80 -6.57 25.18 -2.49
N TYR A 81 -6.34 23.90 -2.17
CA TYR A 81 -6.95 23.24 -1.02
C TYR A 81 -5.95 22.60 -0.05
N ARG A 82 -4.76 22.22 -0.53
CA ARG A 82 -3.74 21.48 0.25
C ARG A 82 -2.43 22.24 0.38
N GLN A 83 -1.87 22.28 1.60
CA GLN A 83 -0.58 22.93 1.86
C GLN A 83 0.61 21.99 1.68
N SER A 84 0.41 20.69 1.87
CA SER A 84 1.39 19.61 1.70
C SER A 84 0.99 18.70 0.54
N MET A 85 1.97 18.01 -0.06
CA MET A 85 1.77 16.85 -0.90
C MET A 85 2.08 15.63 -0.04
N GLU A 86 1.06 14.84 0.26
CA GLU A 86 1.17 13.63 1.07
C GLU A 86 0.96 12.36 0.23
N ASP A 87 0.51 12.50 -1.03
CA ASP A 87 0.52 11.40 -2.00
C ASP A 87 1.91 11.14 -2.53
N ILE A 88 2.27 9.88 -2.73
CA ILE A 88 3.53 9.47 -3.37
C ILE A 88 3.28 8.30 -4.32
N GLY A 89 3.81 8.39 -5.55
CA GLY A 89 3.84 7.29 -6.51
C GLY A 89 5.18 6.57 -6.57
N VAL A 90 5.16 5.28 -6.85
CA VAL A 90 6.34 4.46 -7.11
C VAL A 90 6.21 3.76 -8.46
N THR A 91 7.26 3.88 -9.27
CA THR A 91 7.35 3.22 -10.58
C THR A 91 8.67 2.47 -10.70
N LEU A 92 8.63 1.15 -10.62
CA LEU A 92 9.78 0.25 -10.69
C LEU A 92 9.56 -0.77 -11.80
N PRO A 93 9.75 -0.38 -13.08
CA PRO A 93 9.54 -1.30 -14.22
C PRO A 93 10.51 -2.48 -14.21
N ASP A 94 11.72 -2.29 -13.72
CA ASP A 94 12.74 -3.32 -13.53
C ASP A 94 12.85 -3.75 -12.06
N PHE A 95 11.72 -4.04 -11.41
CA PHE A 95 11.69 -4.33 -9.97
C PHE A 95 12.53 -5.56 -9.58
N ILE A 96 12.33 -6.68 -10.26
CA ILE A 96 13.18 -7.88 -10.18
C ILE A 96 13.35 -8.43 -11.60
N PRO A 97 14.34 -7.90 -12.35
CA PRO A 97 14.45 -8.17 -13.79
C PRO A 97 14.62 -9.64 -14.12
N GLU A 98 15.41 -10.38 -13.33
CA GLU A 98 15.69 -11.80 -13.52
C GLU A 98 14.45 -12.71 -13.34
N LYS A 99 13.44 -12.22 -12.63
CA LYS A 99 12.15 -12.89 -12.42
C LYS A 99 11.00 -12.20 -13.15
N LYS A 100 11.28 -11.19 -13.97
CA LYS A 100 10.33 -10.41 -14.77
C LYS A 100 9.23 -9.72 -13.94
N TYR A 101 9.55 -9.24 -12.74
CA TYR A 101 8.63 -8.45 -11.96
C TYR A 101 8.79 -6.96 -12.25
N SER A 102 7.66 -6.28 -12.37
CA SER A 102 7.54 -4.82 -12.33
C SER A 102 6.59 -4.43 -11.21
N LEU A 103 6.84 -3.30 -10.56
CA LEU A 103 6.02 -2.80 -9.44
C LEU A 103 5.65 -1.34 -9.67
N PHE A 104 4.37 -1.05 -9.50
CA PHE A 104 3.82 0.31 -9.48
C PHE A 104 2.96 0.45 -8.23
N GLY A 105 2.91 1.64 -7.63
CA GLY A 105 2.12 1.83 -6.43
C GLY A 105 1.80 3.28 -6.15
N ILE A 106 0.65 3.50 -5.53
CA ILE A 106 0.21 4.79 -4.99
C ILE A 106 0.04 4.64 -3.47
N PHE A 107 0.56 5.63 -2.77
CA PHE A 107 0.49 5.79 -1.33
C PHE A 107 -0.10 7.17 -1.04
N ASP A 108 -1.31 7.21 -0.50
CA ASP A 108 -1.99 8.42 -0.08
C ASP A 108 -1.79 8.57 1.42
N GLY A 109 -0.93 9.49 1.80
CA GLY A 109 -0.51 9.73 3.17
C GLY A 109 -1.39 10.73 3.89
N HIS A 110 -1.45 10.60 5.22
CA HIS A 110 -2.15 11.57 6.06
C HIS A 110 -1.46 11.76 7.41
N GLY A 111 -1.66 12.96 7.99
CA GLY A 111 -1.08 13.31 9.28
C GLY A 111 0.41 13.67 9.22
N GLY A 112 0.99 13.75 8.03
CA GLY A 112 2.39 14.09 7.79
C GLY A 112 3.08 13.20 6.77
N ASN A 113 4.27 13.61 6.32
CA ASN A 113 4.97 12.98 5.20
C ASN A 113 5.96 11.85 5.59
N ASP A 114 6.31 11.72 6.87
CA ASP A 114 7.42 10.83 7.26
C ASP A 114 7.03 9.36 7.13
N VAL A 115 5.79 9.01 7.51
CA VAL A 115 5.27 7.65 7.42
C VAL A 115 5.13 7.22 5.95
N VAL A 116 4.50 8.05 5.10
CA VAL A 116 4.30 7.70 3.70
C VAL A 116 5.62 7.60 2.93
N LYS A 117 6.62 8.45 3.22
CA LYS A 117 7.96 8.34 2.65
C LYS A 117 8.66 7.05 3.06
N TYR A 118 8.56 6.68 4.33
CA TYR A 118 9.11 5.40 4.81
C TYR A 118 8.47 4.21 4.11
N ILE A 119 7.13 4.20 4.01
CA ILE A 119 6.39 3.13 3.32
C ILE A 119 6.84 3.03 1.86
N LYS A 120 6.89 4.15 1.16
CA LYS A 120 7.31 4.23 -0.27
C LYS A 120 8.68 3.60 -0.52
N ASP A 121 9.64 3.86 0.34
CA ASP A 121 11.00 3.34 0.17
C ASP A 121 11.10 1.89 0.66
N ARG A 122 10.46 1.56 1.77
CA ARG A 122 10.67 0.32 2.47
C ARG A 122 9.79 -0.85 2.01
N LEU A 123 8.52 -0.61 1.66
CA LEU A 123 7.62 -1.68 1.25
C LEU A 123 8.09 -2.42 0.00
N PRO A 124 8.56 -1.77 -1.07
CA PRO A 124 9.14 -2.46 -2.22
C PRO A 124 10.34 -3.34 -1.84
N GLU A 125 11.22 -2.87 -0.97
CA GLU A 125 12.38 -3.65 -0.52
C GLU A 125 11.97 -4.92 0.23
N ILE A 126 10.96 -4.83 1.10
CA ILE A 126 10.41 -5.99 1.82
C ILE A 126 9.83 -6.98 0.83
N ILE A 127 9.01 -6.53 -0.13
CA ILE A 127 8.41 -7.38 -1.17
C ILE A 127 9.52 -8.07 -1.98
N LYS A 128 10.52 -7.31 -2.44
CA LYS A 128 11.67 -7.86 -3.19
C LYS A 128 12.41 -8.93 -2.40
N SER A 129 12.71 -8.65 -1.13
CA SER A 129 13.39 -9.61 -0.25
C SER A 129 12.58 -10.89 -0.06
N ASN A 130 11.26 -10.78 0.10
CA ASN A 130 10.37 -11.93 0.29
C ASN A 130 10.24 -12.75 -1.00
N ILE A 131 10.08 -12.11 -2.18
CA ILE A 131 10.07 -12.79 -3.49
C ILE A 131 11.40 -13.50 -3.75
N SER A 132 12.52 -12.89 -3.35
CA SER A 132 13.84 -13.50 -3.55
C SER A 132 14.07 -14.77 -2.72
N LYS A 133 13.36 -14.90 -1.61
CA LYS A 133 13.40 -16.08 -0.72
C LYS A 133 12.43 -17.19 -1.13
N LEU A 134 11.60 -16.97 -2.15
CA LEU A 134 10.71 -18.01 -2.68
C LEU A 134 11.53 -19.22 -3.14
N ASN A 135 11.58 -20.23 -2.28
CA ASN A 135 12.02 -21.58 -2.64
C ASN A 135 10.76 -22.37 -3.02
N ASN A 136 10.63 -22.67 -4.23
CA ASN A 136 9.72 -23.47 -5.08
C ASN A 136 8.46 -24.18 -4.50
N ASN A 137 8.09 -24.12 -3.22
CA ASN A 137 7.09 -25.09 -2.77
C ASN A 137 5.89 -24.61 -1.91
N TYR A 138 5.87 -23.43 -1.26
CA TYR A 138 4.75 -23.18 -0.32
C TYR A 138 4.23 -21.73 -0.21
N ASP A 139 4.94 -20.72 -0.68
CA ASP A 139 4.47 -19.34 -0.54
C ASP A 139 3.90 -18.82 -1.85
N SER A 140 2.62 -18.44 -1.83
CA SER A 140 1.99 -17.73 -2.94
C SER A 140 2.40 -16.25 -2.91
N ILE A 141 2.25 -15.56 -4.05
CA ILE A 141 2.48 -14.10 -4.12
C ILE A 141 1.55 -13.37 -3.15
N GLU A 142 0.32 -13.86 -2.96
CA GLU A 142 -0.63 -13.30 -1.99
C GLU A 142 -0.10 -13.37 -0.56
N THR A 143 0.49 -14.52 -0.18
CA THR A 143 1.12 -14.68 1.14
C THR A 143 2.29 -13.71 1.33
N ILE A 144 3.11 -13.54 0.29
CA ILE A 144 4.24 -12.62 0.30
C ILE A 144 3.77 -11.17 0.45
N LEU A 145 2.78 -10.75 -0.33
CA LEU A 145 2.23 -9.40 -0.24
C LEU A 145 1.63 -9.16 1.15
N THR A 146 0.79 -10.08 1.65
CA THR A 146 0.20 -9.97 2.99
C THR A 146 1.26 -9.85 4.08
N SER A 147 2.27 -10.72 4.07
CA SER A 147 3.36 -10.68 5.07
C SER A 147 4.23 -9.43 4.94
N SER A 148 4.34 -8.85 3.74
CA SER A 148 5.08 -7.61 3.51
C SER A 148 4.36 -6.40 4.10
N TYR A 149 3.03 -6.34 3.98
CA TYR A 149 2.20 -5.30 4.60
C TYR A 149 2.21 -5.42 6.13
N ASP A 150 2.13 -6.63 6.66
CA ASP A 150 2.25 -6.84 8.11
C ASP A 150 3.63 -6.43 8.63
N LYS A 151 4.68 -6.79 7.91
CA LYS A 151 6.05 -6.45 8.31
C LYS A 151 6.29 -4.95 8.36
N ILE A 152 5.87 -4.20 7.32
CA ILE A 152 6.08 -2.75 7.32
C ILE A 152 5.24 -2.05 8.39
N ASP A 153 4.00 -2.48 8.62
CA ASP A 153 3.15 -1.92 9.67
C ASP A 153 3.76 -2.16 11.07
N ASN A 154 4.40 -3.31 11.28
CA ASN A 154 5.17 -3.59 12.49
C ASN A 154 6.42 -2.70 12.61
N GLU A 155 7.12 -2.40 11.53
CA GLU A 155 8.26 -1.48 11.52
C GLU A 155 7.80 -0.05 11.85
N LEU A 156 6.60 0.37 11.43
CA LEU A 156 6.05 1.70 11.73
C LEU A 156 5.80 1.97 13.22
N LYS A 157 5.76 0.96 14.08
CA LYS A 157 5.67 1.12 15.54
C LYS A 157 6.85 1.90 16.15
N PHE A 158 7.95 1.98 15.43
CA PHE A 158 9.15 2.73 15.84
C PHE A 158 9.16 4.18 15.35
N TYR A 159 8.14 4.59 14.59
CA TYR A 159 7.96 5.93 14.04
C TYR A 159 6.82 6.67 14.76
N ASP A 160 6.65 7.96 14.49
CA ASP A 160 5.51 8.73 14.97
C ASP A 160 4.28 8.45 14.11
N SER A 161 3.75 7.24 14.27
CA SER A 161 2.63 6.71 13.47
C SER A 161 1.37 6.43 14.30
N GLU A 162 1.24 7.08 15.48
CA GLU A 162 0.02 6.91 16.31
C GLU A 162 -1.22 7.48 15.61
N HIS A 163 -1.08 8.64 14.95
CA HIS A 163 -2.14 9.33 14.19
C HIS A 163 -1.69 9.72 12.77
N THR A 164 -0.68 9.06 12.28
CA THR A 164 -0.11 9.26 10.95
C THR A 164 -0.09 7.93 10.23
N GLY A 165 -0.55 7.91 9.01
CA GLY A 165 -0.64 6.69 8.24
C GLY A 165 -0.68 6.93 6.74
N SER A 166 -0.94 5.87 6.00
CA SER A 166 -1.08 5.92 4.55
C SER A 166 -1.92 4.77 4.02
N THR A 167 -2.64 5.01 2.94
CA THR A 167 -3.08 3.93 2.04
C THR A 167 -1.85 3.26 1.41
N ALA A 168 -2.03 2.08 0.87
CA ALA A 168 -1.02 1.44 0.03
C ALA A 168 -1.71 0.58 -1.02
N THR A 169 -1.61 0.99 -2.30
CA THR A 169 -2.12 0.23 -3.43
C THR A 169 -0.96 -0.13 -4.34
N ILE A 170 -0.57 -1.41 -4.34
CA ILE A 170 0.54 -1.96 -5.13
C ILE A 170 -0.01 -2.77 -6.28
N LEU A 171 0.53 -2.53 -7.48
CA LEU A 171 0.38 -3.33 -8.68
C LEU A 171 1.68 -4.07 -8.93
N LEU A 172 1.69 -5.37 -8.73
CA LEU A 172 2.83 -6.25 -9.00
C LEU A 172 2.56 -7.06 -10.27
N PHE A 173 3.32 -6.80 -11.33
CA PHE A 173 3.25 -7.53 -12.59
C PHE A 173 4.27 -8.66 -12.60
N GLN A 174 3.86 -9.81 -13.08
CA GLN A 174 4.72 -10.96 -13.39
C GLN A 174 4.24 -11.61 -14.69
N ASP A 175 5.05 -11.55 -15.74
CA ASP A 175 4.62 -11.95 -17.08
C ASP A 175 3.26 -11.31 -17.43
N ASN A 176 2.23 -12.09 -17.77
CA ASN A 176 0.89 -11.62 -18.08
C ASN A 176 -0.09 -11.67 -16.88
N ILE A 177 0.43 -11.69 -15.67
CA ILE A 177 -0.37 -11.66 -14.44
C ILE A 177 -0.11 -10.34 -13.72
N ILE A 178 -1.18 -9.73 -13.20
CA ILE A 178 -1.12 -8.61 -12.29
C ILE A 178 -1.75 -9.00 -10.96
N TYR A 179 -1.03 -8.72 -9.89
CA TYR A 179 -1.54 -8.75 -8.52
C TYR A 179 -1.76 -7.31 -8.06
N CYS A 180 -2.96 -7.01 -7.56
CA CYS A 180 -3.25 -5.75 -6.91
C CYS A 180 -3.43 -6.02 -5.43
N ALA A 181 -2.55 -5.45 -4.59
CA ALA A 181 -2.65 -5.49 -3.13
C ALA A 181 -3.02 -4.10 -2.63
N ASN A 182 -4.13 -4.00 -1.89
CA ASN A 182 -4.68 -2.71 -1.46
C ASN A 182 -5.02 -2.68 0.03
N VAL A 183 -4.63 -1.61 0.72
CA VAL A 183 -5.21 -1.11 1.97
C VAL A 183 -5.55 0.38 1.79
N GLY A 184 -6.75 0.77 2.18
CA GLY A 184 -7.27 2.12 2.00
C GLY A 184 -8.21 2.25 0.81
N ASP A 185 -8.41 3.46 0.33
CA ASP A 185 -9.39 3.84 -0.70
C ASP A 185 -8.75 4.44 -1.97
N SER A 186 -7.43 4.38 -2.09
CA SER A 186 -6.77 4.48 -3.40
C SER A 186 -7.20 3.31 -4.28
N GLY A 187 -7.49 3.56 -5.56
CA GLY A 187 -8.16 2.60 -6.44
C GLY A 187 -7.36 2.22 -7.68
N ALA A 188 -7.59 1.00 -8.19
CA ALA A 188 -6.96 0.51 -9.41
C ALA A 188 -7.97 -0.15 -10.36
N TYR A 189 -7.75 0.06 -11.67
CA TYR A 189 -8.60 -0.42 -12.76
C TYR A 189 -7.78 -1.02 -13.88
N ILE A 190 -8.30 -2.09 -14.51
CA ILE A 190 -7.90 -2.57 -15.82
C ILE A 190 -8.89 -2.03 -16.84
N ILE A 191 -8.41 -1.39 -17.90
CA ILE A 191 -9.21 -0.81 -18.97
C ILE A 191 -9.02 -1.63 -20.24
N TYR A 192 -10.13 -2.12 -20.76
CA TYR A 192 -10.25 -2.83 -22.03
C TYR A 192 -10.86 -1.89 -23.09
N ASP A 193 -11.01 -2.36 -24.31
CA ASP A 193 -11.58 -1.54 -25.37
C ASP A 193 -12.97 -0.97 -25.06
N ASN A 194 -13.86 -1.77 -24.46
CA ASN A 194 -15.27 -1.44 -24.29
C ASN A 194 -15.77 -1.49 -22.84
N TYR A 195 -14.91 -1.90 -21.89
CA TYR A 195 -15.28 -1.98 -20.48
C TYR A 195 -14.04 -1.77 -19.62
N LEU A 196 -14.27 -1.51 -18.35
CA LEU A 196 -13.23 -1.47 -17.34
C LEU A 196 -13.58 -2.42 -16.17
N LYS A 197 -12.56 -2.85 -15.47
CA LYS A 197 -12.68 -3.71 -14.30
C LYS A 197 -11.93 -3.09 -13.13
N LYS A 198 -12.64 -2.73 -12.06
CA LYS A 198 -11.99 -2.38 -10.80
C LYS A 198 -11.33 -3.63 -10.22
N ILE A 199 -10.06 -3.52 -9.82
CA ILE A 199 -9.26 -4.62 -9.28
C ILE A 199 -8.82 -4.40 -7.83
N SER A 200 -9.09 -3.23 -7.27
CA SER A 200 -8.96 -2.92 -5.84
C SER A 200 -10.32 -2.88 -5.16
N ILE A 201 -10.33 -3.01 -3.84
CA ILE A 201 -11.51 -2.85 -2.98
C ILE A 201 -11.24 -1.66 -2.07
N ASP A 202 -12.17 -0.69 -2.02
CA ASP A 202 -12.03 0.47 -1.14
C ASP A 202 -12.35 0.08 0.30
N HIS A 203 -11.51 0.51 1.23
CA HIS A 203 -11.63 0.19 2.64
C HIS A 203 -12.15 1.41 3.42
N LYS A 204 -13.45 1.63 3.34
CA LYS A 204 -14.15 2.73 4.05
C LYS A 204 -15.01 2.19 5.19
N CYS A 205 -15.17 2.99 6.24
CA CYS A 205 -16.01 2.61 7.40
C CYS A 205 -17.50 2.43 7.05
N SER A 206 -17.92 2.87 5.87
CA SER A 206 -19.29 2.68 5.35
C SER A 206 -19.52 1.31 4.72
N ASP A 207 -18.47 0.53 4.47
CA ASP A 207 -18.62 -0.87 4.03
C ASP A 207 -19.12 -1.73 5.19
N PRO A 208 -20.23 -2.49 5.05
CA PRO A 208 -20.82 -3.26 6.15
C PRO A 208 -19.88 -4.32 6.76
N LYS A 209 -18.97 -4.91 5.98
CA LYS A 209 -18.00 -5.90 6.47
C LYS A 209 -16.92 -5.23 7.32
N GLU A 210 -16.44 -4.10 6.84
CA GLU A 210 -15.45 -3.29 7.53
C GLU A 210 -16.04 -2.70 8.82
N GLU A 211 -17.27 -2.16 8.76
CA GLU A 211 -18.01 -1.69 9.93
C GLU A 211 -18.15 -2.77 10.98
N ALA A 212 -18.64 -3.96 10.60
CA ALA A 212 -18.81 -5.08 11.52
C ALA A 212 -17.47 -5.47 12.18
N ARG A 213 -16.35 -5.49 11.44
CA ARG A 213 -15.03 -5.80 11.98
C ARG A 213 -14.59 -4.78 13.01
N ILE A 214 -14.77 -3.49 12.74
CA ILE A 214 -14.43 -2.39 13.66
C ILE A 214 -15.25 -2.48 14.94
N LEU A 215 -16.57 -2.66 14.82
CA LEU A 215 -17.47 -2.76 15.97
C LEU A 215 -17.15 -4.00 16.83
N ASN A 216 -16.88 -5.15 16.21
CA ASN A 216 -16.51 -6.40 16.90
C ASN A 216 -15.14 -6.27 17.61
N SER A 217 -14.27 -5.37 17.15
CA SER A 217 -12.99 -5.07 17.80
C SER A 217 -13.10 -4.04 18.93
N GLY A 218 -14.32 -3.66 19.32
CA GLY A 218 -14.55 -2.64 20.35
C GLY A 218 -14.41 -1.19 19.87
N GLY A 219 -14.25 -0.99 18.56
CA GLY A 219 -14.25 0.34 17.95
C GLY A 219 -15.64 0.96 17.88
N LYS A 220 -15.68 2.26 17.61
CA LYS A 220 -16.91 3.03 17.36
C LYS A 220 -16.77 3.77 16.04
N ILE A 221 -17.85 3.82 15.28
CA ILE A 221 -17.91 4.62 14.06
C ILE A 221 -18.80 5.83 14.32
N THR A 222 -18.24 7.02 14.13
CA THR A 222 -18.95 8.29 14.28
C THR A 222 -18.69 9.15 13.05
N LYS A 223 -19.75 9.57 12.35
CA LYS A 223 -19.64 10.35 11.10
C LYS A 223 -18.72 9.67 10.07
N ASN A 224 -18.90 8.36 9.86
CA ASN A 224 -18.09 7.53 8.96
C ASN A 224 -16.58 7.53 9.29
N ARG A 225 -16.22 7.69 10.59
CA ARG A 225 -14.83 7.66 11.05
C ARG A 225 -14.68 6.72 12.24
N VAL A 226 -13.65 5.89 12.21
CA VAL A 226 -13.23 5.06 13.34
C VAL A 226 -12.84 5.99 14.48
N MET A 227 -13.45 5.79 15.67
CA MET A 227 -13.28 6.63 16.87
C MET A 227 -13.48 8.14 16.59
N GLY A 228 -14.25 8.50 15.52
CA GLY A 228 -14.46 9.86 15.09
C GLY A 228 -13.23 10.53 14.42
N GLN A 229 -12.17 9.78 14.12
CA GLN A 229 -10.90 10.31 13.61
C GLN A 229 -10.61 9.85 12.17
N LEU A 230 -10.48 8.55 11.92
CA LEU A 230 -10.00 7.99 10.66
C LEU A 230 -11.14 7.53 9.76
N VAL A 231 -11.16 7.99 8.50
CA VAL A 231 -12.16 7.58 7.49
C VAL A 231 -11.91 6.14 7.03
N LEU A 232 -10.62 5.77 6.94
CA LEU A 232 -10.19 4.47 6.46
C LEU A 232 -10.47 3.37 7.48
N SER A 233 -10.91 2.22 6.99
CA SER A 233 -11.04 0.99 7.78
C SER A 233 -9.78 0.12 7.72
N ARG A 234 -8.91 0.35 6.70
CA ARG A 234 -7.59 -0.27 6.56
C ARG A 234 -6.56 0.74 6.06
N CYS A 235 -5.37 0.70 6.65
CA CYS A 235 -4.21 1.52 6.30
C CYS A 235 -2.93 0.94 6.91
N LEU A 236 -1.80 1.52 6.58
CA LEU A 236 -0.52 1.34 7.28
C LEU A 236 -0.31 2.52 8.23
N GLY A 237 0.22 2.27 9.44
CA GLY A 237 0.29 3.27 10.50
C GLY A 237 -1.00 3.40 11.27
N ASP A 238 -1.34 4.61 11.76
CA ASP A 238 -2.52 4.90 12.59
C ASP A 238 -2.67 3.96 13.80
N LEU A 239 -1.60 3.77 14.54
CA LEU A 239 -1.53 2.77 15.60
C LEU A 239 -2.59 2.96 16.68
N TYR A 240 -3.06 4.18 16.88
CA TYR A 240 -4.18 4.45 17.78
C TYR A 240 -5.45 3.72 17.29
N CYS A 241 -5.77 3.83 16.00
CA CYS A 241 -6.97 3.24 15.42
C CYS A 241 -6.87 1.71 15.22
N LYS A 242 -5.65 1.16 15.12
CA LYS A 242 -5.42 -0.31 15.07
C LYS A 242 -6.02 -1.04 16.29
N LYS A 243 -5.94 -0.42 17.47
CA LYS A 243 -6.54 -0.97 18.71
C LYS A 243 -8.06 -1.13 18.62
N TYR A 244 -8.68 -0.46 17.68
CA TYR A 244 -10.13 -0.42 17.47
C TYR A 244 -10.55 -1.05 16.14
N GLY A 245 -9.72 -1.93 15.59
CA GLY A 245 -10.07 -2.75 14.46
C GLY A 245 -9.67 -2.21 13.09
N VAL A 246 -8.95 -1.08 12.97
CA VAL A 246 -8.31 -0.72 11.71
C VAL A 246 -7.28 -1.80 11.36
N SER A 247 -7.26 -2.27 10.11
CA SER A 247 -6.44 -3.39 9.66
C SER A 247 -5.33 -2.93 8.71
N ASN A 248 -4.21 -3.66 8.72
CA ASN A 248 -3.13 -3.55 7.73
C ASN A 248 -3.13 -4.71 6.73
N ILE A 249 -4.11 -5.60 6.81
CA ILE A 249 -4.22 -6.77 5.93
C ILE A 249 -4.78 -6.30 4.58
N PRO A 250 -4.02 -6.44 3.47
CA PRO A 250 -4.50 -6.02 2.16
C PRO A 250 -5.56 -6.98 1.61
N ASP A 251 -6.51 -6.44 0.85
CA ASP A 251 -7.22 -7.24 -0.13
C ASP A 251 -6.32 -7.42 -1.35
N ILE A 252 -6.27 -8.65 -1.87
CA ILE A 252 -5.41 -8.99 -3.00
C ILE A 252 -6.26 -9.60 -4.10
N SER A 253 -6.15 -9.03 -5.29
CA SER A 253 -6.74 -9.60 -6.50
C SER A 253 -5.64 -10.03 -7.48
N MET A 254 -5.84 -11.17 -8.12
CA MET A 254 -5.01 -11.68 -9.21
C MET A 254 -5.80 -11.64 -10.51
N ASN A 255 -5.22 -11.03 -11.54
CA ASN A 255 -5.86 -10.90 -12.85
C ASN A 255 -4.87 -11.30 -13.95
N LYS A 256 -5.34 -12.08 -14.91
CA LYS A 256 -4.58 -12.38 -16.12
C LYS A 256 -4.86 -11.29 -17.15
N LEU A 257 -3.81 -10.70 -17.68
CA LEU A 257 -3.87 -9.69 -18.73
C LEU A 257 -3.86 -10.41 -20.09
N ASP A 258 -4.79 -10.07 -20.95
CA ASP A 258 -4.87 -10.55 -22.33
C ASP A 258 -4.57 -9.41 -23.31
N SER A 259 -4.62 -9.71 -24.61
CA SER A 259 -4.31 -8.76 -25.68
C SER A 259 -5.30 -7.59 -25.80
N ASN A 260 -6.45 -7.65 -25.12
CA ASN A 260 -7.48 -6.59 -25.17
C ASN A 260 -7.29 -5.54 -24.10
N VAL A 261 -6.29 -5.71 -23.22
CA VAL A 261 -5.98 -4.72 -22.19
C VAL A 261 -5.32 -3.51 -22.84
N LYS A 262 -5.92 -2.34 -22.68
CA LYS A 262 -5.35 -1.06 -23.13
C LYS A 262 -4.50 -0.39 -22.04
N TYR A 263 -5.06 -0.29 -20.84
CA TYR A 263 -4.38 0.39 -19.72
C TYR A 263 -4.64 -0.34 -18.41
N VAL A 264 -3.71 -0.15 -17.49
CA VAL A 264 -3.91 -0.33 -16.06
C VAL A 264 -3.67 1.02 -15.39
N VAL A 265 -4.62 1.43 -14.55
CA VAL A 265 -4.59 2.73 -13.86
C VAL A 265 -4.66 2.49 -12.38
N VAL A 266 -3.82 3.18 -11.60
CA VAL A 266 -3.92 3.28 -10.14
C VAL A 266 -3.81 4.75 -9.74
N ALA A 267 -4.68 5.20 -8.84
CA ALA A 267 -4.69 6.60 -8.39
C ALA A 267 -5.19 6.71 -6.94
N SER A 268 -4.89 7.85 -6.29
CA SER A 268 -5.43 8.22 -4.99
C SER A 268 -6.91 8.60 -5.07
N ASP A 269 -7.55 8.74 -3.92
CA ASP A 269 -8.96 9.14 -3.81
C ASP A 269 -9.19 10.56 -4.34
N GLY A 270 -8.16 11.42 -4.37
CA GLY A 270 -8.21 12.73 -5.02
C GLY A 270 -8.65 12.66 -6.50
N VAL A 271 -8.42 11.53 -7.17
CA VAL A 271 -9.01 11.22 -8.49
C VAL A 271 -10.40 10.60 -8.33
N TRP A 272 -10.52 9.54 -7.55
CA TRP A 272 -11.70 8.67 -7.57
C TRP A 272 -12.94 9.27 -6.89
N ASP A 273 -12.75 10.22 -5.98
CA ASP A 273 -13.87 10.94 -5.35
C ASP A 273 -14.64 11.85 -6.33
N VAL A 274 -14.01 12.23 -7.45
CA VAL A 274 -14.61 13.15 -8.41
C VAL A 274 -14.70 12.61 -9.84
N VAL A 275 -13.88 11.62 -10.22
CA VAL A 275 -13.88 11.01 -11.56
C VAL A 275 -14.57 9.64 -11.49
N ASN A 276 -15.65 9.48 -12.23
CA ASN A 276 -16.38 8.21 -12.29
C ASN A 276 -15.89 7.31 -13.43
N GLU A 277 -16.35 6.05 -13.42
CA GLU A 277 -15.95 5.01 -14.37
C GLU A 277 -16.27 5.36 -15.83
N ASN A 278 -17.40 6.04 -16.09
CA ASN A 278 -17.76 6.45 -17.45
C ASN A 278 -16.82 7.54 -17.99
N GLU A 279 -16.38 8.45 -17.14
CA GLU A 279 -15.41 9.49 -17.50
C GLU A 279 -14.02 8.88 -17.75
N LEU A 280 -13.57 7.96 -16.90
CA LEU A 280 -12.35 7.20 -17.10
C LEU A 280 -12.39 6.44 -18.44
N MET A 281 -13.50 5.75 -18.72
CA MET A 281 -13.68 5.03 -19.97
C MET A 281 -13.68 5.96 -21.18
N ASN A 282 -14.30 7.13 -21.08
CA ASN A 282 -14.32 8.12 -22.18
C ASN A 282 -12.92 8.70 -22.46
N LEU A 283 -12.13 8.99 -21.42
CA LEU A 283 -10.75 9.45 -21.58
C LEU A 283 -9.87 8.41 -22.27
N SER A 284 -10.07 7.12 -21.96
CA SER A 284 -9.27 6.01 -22.48
C SER A 284 -9.54 5.68 -23.95
N LYS A 285 -10.67 6.16 -24.53
CA LYS A 285 -11.03 5.92 -25.94
C LYS A 285 -10.15 6.69 -26.94
N ASN A 286 -9.45 7.70 -26.48
CA ASN A 286 -8.68 8.60 -27.36
C ASN A 286 -7.26 8.10 -27.61
N ASP A 287 -7.00 6.83 -27.85
CA ASP A 287 -5.72 6.18 -28.16
C ASP A 287 -4.46 6.96 -27.72
N LYS A 288 -4.45 7.32 -26.43
CA LYS A 288 -3.37 8.08 -25.82
C LYS A 288 -2.28 7.13 -25.34
N ASN A 289 -1.05 7.64 -25.34
CA ASN A 289 0.00 6.96 -24.56
C ASN A 289 -0.28 7.10 -23.06
N ALA A 290 0.46 6.38 -22.23
CA ALA A 290 0.30 6.43 -20.77
C ALA A 290 0.39 7.86 -20.20
N ASP A 291 1.30 8.68 -20.73
CA ASP A 291 1.50 10.06 -20.30
C ASP A 291 0.29 10.95 -20.56
N GLY A 292 -0.29 10.85 -21.76
CA GLY A 292 -1.47 11.65 -22.13
C GLY A 292 -2.68 11.30 -21.29
N LEU A 293 -2.97 10.00 -21.08
CA LEU A 293 -4.09 9.58 -20.25
C LEU A 293 -3.88 9.97 -18.78
N CYS A 294 -2.67 9.82 -18.26
CA CYS A 294 -2.34 10.15 -16.88
C CYS A 294 -2.53 11.65 -16.60
N LYS A 295 -2.02 12.53 -17.48
CA LYS A 295 -2.20 14.00 -17.42
C LYS A 295 -3.66 14.39 -17.44
N ASP A 296 -4.43 13.77 -18.35
CA ASP A 296 -5.84 14.11 -18.50
C ASP A 296 -6.67 13.69 -17.29
N LEU A 297 -6.33 12.57 -16.64
CA LEU A 297 -6.99 12.14 -15.40
C LEU A 297 -6.72 13.12 -14.27
N VAL A 298 -5.46 13.50 -14.04
CA VAL A 298 -5.09 14.49 -13.03
C VAL A 298 -5.78 15.83 -13.33
N LYS A 299 -5.72 16.29 -14.57
CA LYS A 299 -6.38 17.52 -14.99
C LYS A 299 -7.90 17.48 -14.77
N LEU A 300 -8.55 16.37 -15.14
CA LEU A 300 -10.00 16.23 -14.96
C LEU A 300 -10.37 16.28 -13.47
N ALA A 301 -9.60 15.65 -12.59
CA ALA A 301 -9.84 15.69 -11.14
C ALA A 301 -9.74 17.13 -10.61
N ILE A 302 -8.74 17.90 -11.05
CA ILE A 302 -8.58 19.32 -10.68
C ILE A 302 -9.72 20.16 -11.26
N ASP A 303 -10.09 19.97 -12.54
CA ASP A 303 -11.18 20.69 -13.19
C ASP A 303 -12.55 20.42 -12.51
N LYS A 304 -12.71 19.26 -11.89
CA LYS A 304 -13.88 18.87 -11.09
C LYS A 304 -13.82 19.32 -9.63
N GLU A 305 -12.85 20.16 -9.32
CA GLU A 305 -12.67 20.77 -8.00
C GLU A 305 -12.51 19.75 -6.85
N THR A 306 -11.76 18.66 -7.10
CA THR A 306 -11.29 17.82 -5.99
C THR A 306 -10.65 18.68 -4.89
N LYS A 307 -10.78 18.27 -3.64
CA LYS A 307 -10.21 19.01 -2.49
C LYS A 307 -8.96 18.34 -1.93
N ASP A 308 -8.47 17.31 -2.62
CA ASP A 308 -7.32 16.54 -2.16
C ASP A 308 -6.08 16.70 -3.04
N ASN A 309 -4.96 16.17 -2.57
CA ASN A 309 -3.84 15.83 -3.42
C ASN A 309 -4.32 14.86 -4.52
N VAL A 310 -3.70 14.92 -5.67
CA VAL A 310 -4.07 14.08 -6.81
C VAL A 310 -2.82 13.37 -7.29
N SER A 311 -2.87 12.04 -7.33
CA SER A 311 -1.79 11.24 -7.89
C SER A 311 -2.32 10.07 -8.72
N CYS A 312 -1.67 9.79 -9.84
CA CYS A 312 -2.08 8.78 -10.78
C CYS A 312 -0.88 8.13 -11.46
N ILE A 313 -0.93 6.80 -11.63
CA ILE A 313 -0.04 6.04 -12.50
C ILE A 313 -0.89 5.36 -13.56
N VAL A 314 -0.46 5.46 -14.81
CA VAL A 314 -1.03 4.75 -15.96
C VAL A 314 0.03 3.87 -16.57
N VAL A 315 -0.29 2.61 -16.81
CA VAL A 315 0.52 1.64 -17.56
C VAL A 315 -0.24 1.30 -18.84
N SER A 316 0.36 1.53 -20.02
CA SER A 316 -0.27 1.25 -21.32
C SER A 316 0.25 -0.04 -21.92
N PHE A 317 -0.65 -0.79 -22.57
CA PHE A 317 -0.39 -2.03 -23.27
C PHE A 317 -0.51 -1.83 -24.79
N ASN A 318 -0.14 -2.79 -25.56
CA ASN A 318 -0.27 -2.69 -26.99
C ASN A 318 -1.74 -2.83 -27.41
N SER A 319 -2.20 -1.92 -28.23
CA SER A 319 -3.30 -2.13 -29.17
C SER A 319 -2.73 -2.67 -30.46
#